data_b6695c6e51e8b3c34def1ebc94d7a756
#
_entry.id   b6695c6e51e8b3c34def1ebc94d7a756
#
_cell.length_a   1.000
_cell.length_b   1.000
_cell.length_c   1.000
_cell.angle_alpha   90.00
_cell.angle_beta   90.00
_cell.angle_gamma   90.00
#
_symmetry.space_group_name_H-M   'P 1'
#
loop_
_entity.id
_entity.type
_entity.pdbx_description
1 polymer ?
#
loop_
_entity_poly.entity_id
_entity_poly.type
_entity_poly.pdbx_seq_one_letter_code
_entity_poly.pdbx_strand_id
1 'polypeptide(L)'
;MWYILRREKREESMSEERECIDNVESLERALARVRKAQEIFGTYSQEQVDKIFAAAAIAANQARIPLAEMAVEETGMGIVEDKVIKNHYAAEYIYNAYRYTKTCGVIEENKAYGIKKLAEPIGVIAAVIPTTNPTSTVIFKTLIALKTRNGIIISPHPRAKNSSIQAAKIILDAAVKAGAPEGIIDWIDAPSLDLTNMVMKEADTILATGGPGMVKAAYSSGKPAIGVGAGNVPAIIDDSADILLAVNSIIHSKTFDNGMICASEQSVIVSDKIYDKVKDEFVKRGCYILNPEETEKVRKTIIINGALNAKIVGQKAHTIAELAEVSVPENTKILIGEVESVDLSEEFAHEKLSPVLATVSYTHLTLPTIR
;
A
#
# COMPACT_ATOMS: atom_id res chain seq x y z
N MET A 1 49.27 2.97 -20.22
CA MET A 1 49.49 3.60 -18.90
C MET A 1 48.60 4.82 -18.64
N TRP A 2 48.36 5.72 -19.60
CA TRP A 2 47.48 6.89 -19.44
C TRP A 2 45.97 6.57 -19.42
N TYR A 3 45.55 5.46 -20.03
CA TYR A 3 44.14 5.02 -20.08
C TYR A 3 43.69 4.29 -18.80
N ILE A 4 44.64 3.67 -18.09
CA ILE A 4 44.37 2.96 -16.82
C ILE A 4 44.23 3.97 -15.67
N LEU A 5 45.07 5.01 -15.63
CA LEU A 5 44.99 6.09 -14.61
C LEU A 5 43.72 6.97 -14.70
N ARG A 6 43.07 7.03 -15.88
CA ARG A 6 41.77 7.70 -16.02
C ARG A 6 40.60 6.85 -15.59
N ARG A 7 40.78 5.53 -15.58
CA ARG A 7 39.75 4.60 -15.09
C ARG A 7 39.75 4.55 -13.56
N GLU A 8 40.91 4.48 -12.94
CA GLU A 8 41.07 4.52 -11.49
C GLU A 8 40.59 5.86 -10.86
N LYS A 9 40.88 7.01 -11.48
CA LYS A 9 40.35 8.31 -11.04
C LYS A 9 38.84 8.53 -11.29
N ARG A 10 38.22 7.69 -12.15
CA ARG A 10 36.75 7.70 -12.34
C ARG A 10 36.01 6.74 -11.39
N GLU A 11 36.73 5.76 -10.85
CA GLU A 11 36.21 4.83 -9.85
C GLU A 11 36.36 5.39 -8.42
N GLU A 12 37.31 6.29 -8.17
CA GLU A 12 37.48 7.01 -6.88
C GLU A 12 36.48 8.18 -6.66
N SER A 13 35.67 8.55 -7.64
CA SER A 13 34.57 9.52 -7.48
C SER A 13 33.20 8.85 -7.33
N MET A 14 33.16 7.58 -6.98
CA MET A 14 31.93 6.84 -6.72
C MET A 14 31.63 6.82 -5.22
N SER A 15 30.61 7.56 -4.89
CA SER A 15 29.75 7.45 -3.72
C SER A 15 30.48 7.47 -2.37
N GLU A 16 30.41 8.58 -1.67
CA GLU A 16 30.35 8.51 -0.20
C GLU A 16 29.33 7.44 0.13
N GLU A 17 29.76 6.38 0.81
CA GLU A 17 28.90 5.28 1.21
C GLU A 17 27.72 5.86 1.97
N ARG A 18 26.49 5.62 1.51
CA ARG A 18 25.27 6.15 2.13
C ARG A 18 25.30 5.82 3.63
N GLU A 19 25.22 6.85 4.46
CA GLU A 19 25.14 6.69 5.89
C GLU A 19 23.90 5.90 6.32
N CYS A 20 24.08 4.92 7.21
CA CYS A 20 22.99 4.15 7.81
C CYS A 20 22.13 5.03 8.74
N ILE A 21 20.82 5.02 8.58
CA ILE A 21 19.88 5.75 9.43
C ILE A 21 19.33 4.82 10.51
N ASP A 22 19.91 4.88 11.70
CA ASP A 22 19.58 4.01 12.84
C ASP A 22 19.31 4.77 14.17
N ASN A 23 19.54 6.09 14.16
CA ASN A 23 19.35 6.96 15.32
C ASN A 23 18.91 8.38 14.88
N VAL A 24 18.63 9.24 15.87
CA VAL A 24 18.14 10.61 15.66
C VAL A 24 19.12 11.45 14.85
N GLU A 25 20.41 11.42 15.21
CA GLU A 25 21.43 12.24 14.56
C GLU A 25 21.67 11.83 13.09
N SER A 26 21.67 10.52 12.80
CA SER A 26 21.77 10.04 11.41
C SER A 26 20.54 10.41 10.59
N LEU A 27 19.35 10.43 11.20
CA LEU A 27 18.12 10.88 10.53
C LEU A 27 18.14 12.40 10.25
N GLU A 28 18.65 13.23 11.17
CA GLU A 28 18.80 14.68 10.94
C GLU A 28 19.75 14.96 9.76
N ARG A 29 20.90 14.27 9.71
CA ARG A 29 21.83 14.39 8.59
C ARG A 29 21.19 13.92 7.26
N ALA A 30 20.42 12.85 7.30
CA ALA A 30 19.70 12.36 6.12
C ALA A 30 18.64 13.37 5.64
N LEU A 31 17.87 13.96 6.55
CA LEU A 31 16.90 15.02 6.22
C LEU A 31 17.59 16.21 5.55
N ALA A 32 18.73 16.67 6.08
CA ALA A 32 19.49 17.76 5.47
C ALA A 32 20.00 17.39 4.07
N ARG A 33 20.51 16.16 3.88
CA ARG A 33 20.96 15.65 2.59
C ARG A 33 19.81 15.58 1.58
N VAL A 34 18.66 15.02 1.96
CA VAL A 34 17.47 14.91 1.08
C VAL A 34 16.93 16.30 0.73
N ARG A 35 16.91 17.26 1.68
CA ARG A 35 16.49 18.64 1.40
C ARG A 35 17.39 19.29 0.34
N LYS A 36 18.70 19.16 0.49
CA LYS A 36 19.66 19.71 -0.49
C LYS A 36 19.46 19.08 -1.88
N ALA A 37 19.26 17.77 -1.94
CA ALA A 37 18.97 17.08 -3.21
C ALA A 37 17.63 17.54 -3.80
N GLN A 38 16.61 17.75 -2.97
CA GLN A 38 15.30 18.22 -3.39
C GLN A 38 15.34 19.65 -3.93
N GLU A 39 16.09 20.56 -3.31
CA GLU A 39 16.28 21.93 -3.80
C GLU A 39 16.86 21.92 -5.22
N ILE A 40 17.87 21.09 -5.48
CA ILE A 40 18.44 20.91 -6.82
C ILE A 40 17.38 20.33 -7.77
N PHE A 41 16.67 19.28 -7.36
CA PHE A 41 15.66 18.62 -8.17
C PHE A 41 14.47 19.54 -8.47
N GLY A 42 14.14 20.45 -7.56
CA GLY A 42 13.12 21.48 -7.71
C GLY A 42 13.34 22.39 -8.93
N THR A 43 14.59 22.55 -9.37
CA THR A 43 14.95 23.38 -10.54
C THR A 43 14.83 22.65 -11.89
N TYR A 44 14.56 21.34 -11.88
CA TYR A 44 14.55 20.53 -13.10
C TYR A 44 13.37 20.84 -14.01
N SER A 45 13.62 20.75 -15.33
CA SER A 45 12.59 20.87 -16.35
C SER A 45 11.65 19.65 -16.38
N GLN A 46 10.48 19.81 -16.98
CA GLN A 46 9.54 18.70 -17.16
C GLN A 46 10.19 17.51 -17.90
N GLU A 47 11.00 17.78 -18.92
CA GLU A 47 11.69 16.74 -19.70
C GLU A 47 12.67 15.92 -18.84
N GLN A 48 13.45 16.60 -17.99
CA GLN A 48 14.37 15.93 -17.05
C GLN A 48 13.61 15.06 -16.06
N VAL A 49 12.51 15.59 -15.49
CA VAL A 49 11.65 14.85 -14.54
C VAL A 49 11.01 13.65 -15.23
N ASP A 50 10.49 13.81 -16.44
CA ASP A 50 9.82 12.73 -17.18
C ASP A 50 10.80 11.59 -17.52
N LYS A 51 12.04 11.91 -17.88
CA LYS A 51 13.11 10.94 -18.11
C LYS A 51 13.44 10.13 -16.84
N ILE A 52 13.56 10.81 -15.69
CA ILE A 52 13.84 10.19 -14.41
C ILE A 52 12.66 9.31 -13.98
N PHE A 53 11.44 9.81 -14.10
CA PHE A 53 10.22 9.08 -13.77
C PHE A 53 10.08 7.79 -14.60
N ALA A 54 10.36 7.86 -15.91
CA ALA A 54 10.34 6.71 -16.80
C ALA A 54 11.39 5.67 -16.40
N ALA A 55 12.64 6.07 -16.16
CA ALA A 55 13.72 5.17 -15.78
C ALA A 55 13.42 4.46 -14.45
N ALA A 56 12.94 5.18 -13.46
CA ALA A 56 12.53 4.65 -12.16
C ALA A 56 11.38 3.63 -12.29
N ALA A 57 10.35 3.94 -13.06
CA ALA A 57 9.22 3.05 -13.29
C ALA A 57 9.61 1.76 -14.01
N ILE A 58 10.46 1.86 -15.04
CA ILE A 58 10.97 0.70 -15.79
C ILE A 58 11.78 -0.22 -14.86
N ALA A 59 12.70 0.33 -14.07
CA ALA A 59 13.53 -0.44 -13.13
C ALA A 59 12.67 -1.14 -12.07
N ALA A 60 11.70 -0.45 -11.50
CA ALA A 60 10.75 -1.02 -10.53
C ALA A 60 9.93 -2.17 -11.15
N ASN A 61 9.43 -2.00 -12.39
CA ASN A 61 8.66 -3.03 -13.09
C ASN A 61 9.52 -4.24 -13.46
N GLN A 62 10.77 -4.05 -13.85
CA GLN A 62 11.71 -5.15 -14.11
C GLN A 62 11.99 -5.97 -12.84
N ALA A 63 12.04 -5.34 -11.69
CA ALA A 63 12.28 -5.98 -10.40
C ALA A 63 11.00 -6.52 -9.72
N ARG A 64 9.82 -6.45 -10.36
CA ARG A 64 8.53 -6.81 -9.74
C ARG A 64 8.47 -8.22 -9.17
N ILE A 65 9.14 -9.20 -9.83
CA ILE A 65 9.14 -10.60 -9.38
C ILE A 65 10.04 -10.78 -8.16
N PRO A 66 11.36 -10.50 -8.19
CA PRO A 66 12.22 -10.70 -7.03
C PRO A 66 11.78 -9.87 -5.82
N LEU A 67 11.19 -8.69 -6.02
CA LEU A 67 10.64 -7.90 -4.92
C LEU A 67 9.39 -8.54 -4.31
N ALA A 68 8.55 -9.23 -5.09
CA ALA A 68 7.39 -9.96 -4.58
C ALA A 68 7.82 -11.19 -3.77
N GLU A 69 8.76 -11.98 -4.31
CA GLU A 69 9.36 -13.13 -3.62
C GLU A 69 9.95 -12.72 -2.27
N MET A 70 10.80 -11.69 -2.26
CA MET A 70 11.41 -11.15 -1.06
C MET A 70 10.38 -10.66 -0.03
N ALA A 71 9.30 -10.00 -0.48
CA ALA A 71 8.25 -9.51 0.43
C ALA A 71 7.48 -10.66 1.09
N VAL A 72 7.16 -11.73 0.36
CA VAL A 72 6.48 -12.92 0.93
C VAL A 72 7.42 -13.66 1.88
N GLU A 73 8.68 -13.87 1.49
CA GLU A 73 9.67 -14.54 2.34
C GLU A 73 9.90 -13.78 3.67
N GLU A 74 10.05 -12.46 3.61
CA GLU A 74 10.29 -11.63 4.79
C GLU A 74 9.09 -11.54 5.72
N THR A 75 7.88 -11.44 5.17
CA THR A 75 6.67 -11.17 5.97
C THR A 75 5.88 -12.43 6.33
N GLY A 76 6.03 -13.51 5.58
CA GLY A 76 5.19 -14.71 5.69
C GLY A 76 3.73 -14.47 5.27
N MET A 77 3.45 -13.41 4.49
CA MET A 77 2.10 -12.94 4.18
C MET A 77 1.84 -12.87 2.68
N GLY A 78 0.65 -13.32 2.26
CA GLY A 78 0.16 -13.17 0.90
C GLY A 78 0.68 -14.20 -0.09
N ILE A 79 0.62 -13.86 -1.37
CA ILE A 79 0.90 -14.73 -2.50
C ILE A 79 1.87 -14.02 -3.44
N VAL A 80 2.95 -14.69 -3.87
CA VAL A 80 4.00 -14.09 -4.70
C VAL A 80 3.43 -13.55 -6.02
N GLU A 81 2.63 -14.36 -6.72
CA GLU A 81 2.02 -14.00 -8.01
C GLU A 81 1.16 -12.75 -7.92
N ASP A 82 0.38 -12.61 -6.86
CA ASP A 82 -0.47 -11.45 -6.62
C ASP A 82 0.35 -10.20 -6.25
N LYS A 83 1.44 -10.38 -5.48
CA LYS A 83 2.37 -9.27 -5.19
C LYS A 83 3.13 -8.82 -6.44
N VAL A 84 3.41 -9.73 -7.38
CA VAL A 84 3.95 -9.36 -8.71
C VAL A 84 2.97 -8.43 -9.44
N ILE A 85 1.67 -8.75 -9.42
CA ILE A 85 0.61 -7.90 -10.00
C ILE A 85 0.57 -6.54 -9.30
N LYS A 86 0.63 -6.50 -7.96
CA LYS A 86 0.67 -5.25 -7.19
C LYS A 86 1.89 -4.39 -7.53
N ASN A 87 3.07 -4.99 -7.63
CA ASN A 87 4.30 -4.27 -8.01
C ASN A 87 4.21 -3.74 -9.45
N HIS A 88 3.68 -4.55 -10.37
CA HIS A 88 3.42 -4.14 -11.76
C HIS A 88 2.45 -2.96 -11.84
N TYR A 89 1.35 -3.03 -11.10
CA TYR A 89 0.38 -1.93 -11.01
C TYR A 89 1.04 -0.64 -10.50
N ALA A 90 1.77 -0.74 -9.38
CA ALA A 90 2.45 0.40 -8.77
C ALA A 90 3.52 1.04 -9.67
N ALA A 91 4.17 0.25 -10.53
CA ALA A 91 5.19 0.72 -11.46
C ALA A 91 4.57 1.19 -12.79
N GLU A 92 3.98 0.27 -13.56
CA GLU A 92 3.60 0.54 -14.96
C GLU A 92 2.29 1.28 -15.10
N TYR A 93 1.25 0.89 -14.35
CA TYR A 93 -0.04 1.59 -14.43
C TYR A 93 0.06 3.02 -13.92
N ILE A 94 0.78 3.24 -12.81
CA ILE A 94 1.03 4.58 -12.27
C ILE A 94 1.86 5.40 -13.25
N TYR A 95 2.91 4.84 -13.85
CA TYR A 95 3.67 5.52 -14.89
C TYR A 95 2.77 5.93 -16.06
N ASN A 96 1.97 5.01 -16.60
CA ASN A 96 1.09 5.28 -17.72
C ASN A 96 0.01 6.33 -17.40
N ALA A 97 -0.50 6.35 -16.16
CA ALA A 97 -1.48 7.34 -15.71
C ALA A 97 -0.90 8.76 -15.65
N TYR A 98 0.36 8.90 -15.25
CA TYR A 98 0.94 10.22 -14.94
C TYR A 98 2.06 10.67 -15.87
N ARG A 99 2.52 9.87 -16.84
CA ARG A 99 3.64 10.22 -17.72
C ARG A 99 3.45 11.53 -18.48
N TYR A 100 2.23 11.88 -18.84
CA TYR A 100 1.90 13.12 -19.55
C TYR A 100 1.40 14.25 -18.65
N THR A 101 1.30 14.02 -17.35
CA THR A 101 0.87 15.03 -16.40
C THR A 101 1.95 16.08 -16.22
N LYS A 102 1.60 17.35 -16.42
CA LYS A 102 2.49 18.48 -16.16
C LYS A 102 2.65 18.69 -14.67
N THR A 103 3.88 18.71 -14.19
CA THR A 103 4.25 18.87 -12.78
C THR A 103 5.33 19.92 -12.55
N CYS A 104 5.69 20.68 -13.62
CA CYS A 104 6.70 21.72 -13.57
C CYS A 104 6.16 23.01 -14.17
N GLY A 105 6.35 24.13 -13.45
CA GLY A 105 6.01 25.48 -13.92
C GLY A 105 4.51 25.68 -14.12
N VAL A 106 4.13 26.49 -15.10
CA VAL A 106 2.71 26.82 -15.36
C VAL A 106 1.99 25.62 -15.98
N ILE A 107 1.03 25.06 -15.24
CA ILE A 107 0.23 23.89 -15.64
C ILE A 107 -1.12 24.28 -16.24
N GLU A 108 -1.64 25.45 -15.89
CA GLU A 108 -2.91 25.99 -16.42
C GLU A 108 -2.85 27.52 -16.43
N GLU A 109 -3.41 28.13 -17.47
CA GLU A 109 -3.59 29.59 -17.55
C GLU A 109 -5.03 29.91 -17.96
N ASN A 110 -5.71 30.66 -17.09
CA ASN A 110 -7.04 31.23 -17.39
C ASN A 110 -6.93 32.69 -17.67
N LYS A 111 -6.85 33.06 -18.97
CA LYS A 111 -6.68 34.45 -19.42
C LYS A 111 -7.87 35.33 -19.09
N ALA A 112 -9.09 34.80 -19.03
CA ALA A 112 -10.30 35.56 -18.74
C ALA A 112 -10.31 36.11 -17.31
N TYR A 113 -9.72 35.37 -16.37
CA TYR A 113 -9.61 35.75 -14.96
C TYR A 113 -8.21 36.19 -14.54
N GLY A 114 -7.24 36.17 -15.44
CA GLY A 114 -5.85 36.54 -15.14
C GLY A 114 -5.16 35.57 -14.16
N ILE A 115 -5.60 34.28 -14.10
CA ILE A 115 -5.12 33.27 -13.14
C ILE A 115 -4.15 32.31 -13.83
N LYS A 116 -3.01 32.07 -13.19
CA LYS A 116 -2.08 30.96 -13.55
C LYS A 116 -1.95 30.01 -12.40
N LYS A 117 -2.02 28.68 -12.70
CA LYS A 117 -1.68 27.62 -11.75
C LYS A 117 -0.25 27.15 -12.01
N LEU A 118 0.58 27.23 -10.99
CA LEU A 118 1.96 26.75 -11.03
C LEU A 118 2.05 25.46 -10.22
N ALA A 119 2.78 24.46 -10.77
CA ALA A 119 3.14 23.27 -10.04
C ALA A 119 4.54 23.45 -9.42
N GLU A 120 4.60 23.43 -8.10
CA GLU A 120 5.82 23.50 -7.32
C GLU A 120 5.97 22.27 -6.42
N PRO A 121 7.20 21.80 -6.15
CA PRO A 121 7.40 20.72 -5.19
C PRO A 121 7.01 21.19 -3.77
N ILE A 122 6.56 20.22 -2.94
CA ILE A 122 6.22 20.48 -1.53
C ILE A 122 7.47 20.52 -0.67
N GLY A 123 8.48 19.73 -1.02
CA GLY A 123 9.71 19.55 -0.25
C GLY A 123 10.06 18.08 0.00
N VAL A 124 10.31 17.72 1.26
CA VAL A 124 10.63 16.34 1.67
C VAL A 124 9.38 15.62 2.16
N ILE A 125 9.15 14.44 1.65
CA ILE A 125 8.03 13.56 2.00
C ILE A 125 8.50 12.52 3.03
N ALA A 126 7.80 12.40 4.17
CA ALA A 126 7.89 11.24 5.05
C ALA A 126 6.95 10.14 4.54
N ALA A 127 7.50 9.01 4.12
CA ALA A 127 6.72 7.90 3.57
C ALA A 127 6.67 6.73 4.56
N VAL A 128 5.56 6.55 5.25
CA VAL A 128 5.34 5.40 6.15
C VAL A 128 4.81 4.22 5.36
N ILE A 129 5.49 3.07 5.46
CA ILE A 129 5.24 1.87 4.64
C ILE A 129 4.64 0.76 5.51
N PRO A 130 3.56 0.09 5.07
CA PRO A 130 2.93 -1.01 5.79
C PRO A 130 3.64 -2.35 5.55
N THR A 131 3.38 -3.36 6.39
CA THR A 131 3.83 -4.75 6.17
C THR A 131 3.11 -5.44 5.02
N THR A 132 1.85 -5.09 4.81
CA THR A 132 0.95 -5.80 3.90
C THR A 132 1.33 -5.63 2.42
N ASN A 133 1.80 -4.44 2.05
CA ASN A 133 2.15 -4.08 0.68
C ASN A 133 3.47 -3.29 0.65
N PRO A 134 4.59 -3.86 1.14
CA PRO A 134 5.80 -3.08 1.35
C PRO A 134 6.39 -2.56 0.04
N THR A 135 6.65 -3.43 -0.91
CA THR A 135 7.34 -3.10 -2.16
C THR A 135 6.50 -2.22 -3.08
N SER A 136 5.23 -2.58 -3.31
CA SER A 136 4.33 -1.77 -4.16
C SER A 136 4.07 -0.38 -3.58
N THR A 137 3.99 -0.24 -2.26
CA THR A 137 3.82 1.07 -1.61
C THR A 137 5.08 1.94 -1.75
N VAL A 138 6.27 1.36 -1.60
CA VAL A 138 7.53 2.07 -1.86
C VAL A 138 7.60 2.51 -3.32
N ILE A 139 7.32 1.61 -4.27
CA ILE A 139 7.33 1.92 -5.71
C ILE A 139 6.40 3.11 -5.99
N PHE A 140 5.14 3.02 -5.58
CA PHE A 140 4.14 4.07 -5.81
C PHE A 140 4.57 5.42 -5.23
N LYS A 141 4.89 5.47 -3.92
CA LYS A 141 5.22 6.72 -3.24
C LYS A 141 6.48 7.37 -3.81
N THR A 142 7.48 6.56 -4.14
CA THR A 142 8.73 7.07 -4.70
C THR A 142 8.54 7.60 -6.11
N LEU A 143 7.77 6.91 -6.95
CA LEU A 143 7.46 7.38 -8.31
C LEU A 143 6.72 8.73 -8.29
N ILE A 144 5.72 8.87 -7.42
CA ILE A 144 4.98 10.13 -7.28
C ILE A 144 5.88 11.25 -6.73
N ALA A 145 6.75 10.96 -5.76
CA ALA A 145 7.72 11.93 -5.25
C ALA A 145 8.66 12.43 -6.37
N LEU A 146 9.21 11.52 -7.17
CA LEU A 146 10.06 11.88 -8.31
C LEU A 146 9.31 12.68 -9.37
N LYS A 147 8.09 12.26 -9.75
CA LYS A 147 7.28 12.97 -10.76
C LYS A 147 6.96 14.41 -10.35
N THR A 148 6.88 14.66 -9.05
CA THR A 148 6.53 15.96 -8.47
C THR A 148 7.73 16.74 -7.91
N ARG A 149 8.95 16.30 -8.21
CA ARG A 149 10.22 16.93 -7.80
C ARG A 149 10.42 17.03 -6.28
N ASN A 150 9.84 16.09 -5.52
CA ASN A 150 9.98 16.01 -4.08
C ASN A 150 11.11 15.06 -3.67
N GLY A 151 11.77 15.35 -2.54
CA GLY A 151 12.58 14.38 -1.83
C GLY A 151 11.72 13.43 -1.00
N ILE A 152 12.21 12.23 -0.70
CA ILE A 152 11.44 11.25 0.08
C ILE A 152 12.33 10.47 1.03
N ILE A 153 11.88 10.34 2.28
CA ILE A 153 12.46 9.44 3.27
C ILE A 153 11.45 8.36 3.61
N ILE A 154 11.84 7.12 3.41
CA ILE A 154 11.02 5.94 3.62
C ILE A 154 11.20 5.45 5.05
N SER A 155 10.10 5.32 5.79
CA SER A 155 10.03 4.65 7.08
C SER A 155 9.36 3.28 6.88
N PRO A 156 10.14 2.19 6.71
CA PRO A 156 9.59 0.88 6.51
C PRO A 156 9.04 0.30 7.81
N HIS A 157 8.06 -0.60 7.68
CA HIS A 157 7.64 -1.39 8.83
C HIS A 157 8.76 -2.36 9.23
N PRO A 158 9.08 -2.58 10.54
CA PRO A 158 10.17 -3.45 10.97
C PRO A 158 10.14 -4.87 10.37
N ARG A 159 8.94 -5.45 10.18
CA ARG A 159 8.76 -6.80 9.62
C ARG A 159 8.80 -6.87 8.09
N ALA A 160 8.99 -5.75 7.40
CA ALA A 160 9.07 -5.66 5.94
C ALA A 160 10.17 -4.67 5.52
N LYS A 161 11.19 -4.55 6.37
CA LYS A 161 12.27 -3.58 6.22
C LYS A 161 13.10 -3.86 4.97
N ASN A 162 13.55 -5.10 4.81
CA ASN A 162 14.51 -5.45 3.77
C ASN A 162 13.91 -5.34 2.37
N SER A 163 12.70 -5.84 2.17
CA SER A 163 11.98 -5.74 0.88
C SER A 163 11.64 -4.29 0.52
N SER A 164 11.26 -3.47 1.50
CA SER A 164 11.02 -2.03 1.32
C SER A 164 12.29 -1.29 0.92
N ILE A 165 13.40 -1.53 1.62
CA ILE A 165 14.71 -0.92 1.32
C ILE A 165 15.22 -1.34 -0.05
N GLN A 166 15.07 -2.62 -0.39
CA GLN A 166 15.51 -3.11 -1.71
C GLN A 166 14.74 -2.45 -2.86
N ALA A 167 13.43 -2.25 -2.71
CA ALA A 167 12.65 -1.50 -3.69
C ALA A 167 13.13 -0.05 -3.83
N ALA A 168 13.41 0.63 -2.71
CA ALA A 168 13.94 1.99 -2.70
C ALA A 168 15.31 2.10 -3.40
N LYS A 169 16.23 1.16 -3.12
CA LYS A 169 17.56 1.11 -3.74
C LYS A 169 17.47 1.01 -5.27
N ILE A 170 16.67 0.07 -5.77
CA ILE A 170 16.49 -0.15 -7.22
C ILE A 170 16.00 1.13 -7.90
N ILE A 171 15.05 1.82 -7.28
CA ILE A 171 14.47 3.05 -7.82
C ILE A 171 15.48 4.20 -7.75
N LEU A 172 16.17 4.38 -6.62
CA LEU A 172 17.21 5.40 -6.46
C LEU A 172 18.32 5.24 -7.52
N ASP A 173 18.84 4.03 -7.67
CA ASP A 173 19.92 3.73 -8.65
C ASP A 173 19.49 4.08 -10.08
N ALA A 174 18.25 3.73 -10.45
CA ALA A 174 17.72 4.06 -11.77
C ALA A 174 17.50 5.57 -11.96
N ALA A 175 16.97 6.24 -10.94
CA ALA A 175 16.73 7.66 -10.95
C ALA A 175 18.03 8.47 -11.07
N VAL A 176 19.06 8.13 -10.28
CA VAL A 176 20.38 8.79 -10.32
C VAL A 176 21.07 8.55 -11.68
N LYS A 177 21.04 7.33 -12.22
CA LYS A 177 21.56 7.03 -13.57
C LYS A 177 20.83 7.84 -14.66
N ALA A 178 19.57 8.18 -14.46
CA ALA A 178 18.80 9.02 -15.38
C ALA A 178 19.02 10.52 -15.17
N GLY A 179 19.74 10.91 -14.13
CA GLY A 179 20.15 12.30 -13.84
C GLY A 179 19.49 12.92 -12.59
N ALA A 180 18.80 12.14 -11.75
CA ALA A 180 18.32 12.65 -10.46
C ALA A 180 19.49 12.99 -9.54
N PRO A 181 19.34 13.97 -8.62
CA PRO A 181 20.35 14.23 -7.61
C PRO A 181 20.55 13.04 -6.69
N GLU A 182 21.80 12.74 -6.34
CA GLU A 182 22.11 11.78 -5.29
C GLU A 182 21.45 12.20 -3.96
N GLY A 183 20.94 11.22 -3.19
CA GLY A 183 20.27 11.49 -1.93
C GLY A 183 18.82 11.97 -2.04
N ILE A 184 18.20 12.01 -3.23
CA ILE A 184 16.79 12.40 -3.39
C ILE A 184 15.81 11.39 -2.75
N ILE A 185 16.21 10.15 -2.59
CA ILE A 185 15.49 9.07 -1.92
C ILE A 185 16.37 8.53 -0.82
N ASP A 186 15.83 8.40 0.38
CA ASP A 186 16.52 7.80 1.52
C ASP A 186 15.55 6.93 2.35
N TRP A 187 16.07 6.16 3.32
CA TRP A 187 15.27 5.24 4.14
C TRP A 187 15.88 5.01 5.51
N ILE A 188 15.04 4.72 6.49
CA ILE A 188 15.44 4.34 7.84
C ILE A 188 15.87 2.87 7.84
N ASP A 189 17.12 2.57 8.21
CA ASP A 189 17.68 1.21 8.23
C ASP A 189 17.30 0.44 9.50
N ALA A 190 17.14 1.13 10.63
CA ALA A 190 16.66 0.56 11.89
C ALA A 190 15.33 1.20 12.30
N PRO A 191 14.21 0.81 11.66
CA PRO A 191 12.93 1.46 11.88
C PRO A 191 12.44 1.26 13.32
N SER A 192 12.12 2.38 13.97
CA SER A 192 11.51 2.46 15.29
C SER A 192 10.34 3.44 15.27
N LEU A 193 9.50 3.39 16.30
CA LEU A 193 8.39 4.33 16.43
C LEU A 193 8.90 5.76 16.60
N ASP A 194 9.99 5.95 17.35
CA ASP A 194 10.60 7.26 17.60
C ASP A 194 11.14 7.88 16.31
N LEU A 195 11.91 7.15 15.52
CA LEU A 195 12.41 7.62 14.23
C LEU A 195 11.28 7.88 13.23
N THR A 196 10.23 7.06 13.24
CA THR A 196 9.05 7.27 12.40
C THR A 196 8.31 8.55 12.79
N ASN A 197 8.10 8.78 14.07
CA ASN A 197 7.48 10.01 14.57
C ASN A 197 8.34 11.24 14.26
N MET A 198 9.65 11.11 14.39
CA MET A 198 10.59 12.20 14.10
C MET A 198 10.57 12.56 12.61
N VAL A 199 10.66 11.59 11.70
CA VAL A 199 10.61 11.90 10.27
C VAL A 199 9.27 12.52 9.86
N MET A 200 8.16 12.10 10.47
CA MET A 200 6.86 12.74 10.24
C MET A 200 6.81 14.18 10.75
N LYS A 201 7.47 14.47 11.84
CA LYS A 201 7.52 15.84 12.41
C LYS A 201 8.41 16.78 11.60
N GLU A 202 9.53 16.29 11.09
CA GLU A 202 10.54 17.11 10.42
C GLU A 202 10.33 17.26 8.90
N ALA A 203 9.64 16.34 8.26
CA ALA A 203 9.31 16.41 6.84
C ALA A 203 8.30 17.54 6.53
N ASP A 204 8.15 17.87 5.26
CA ASP A 204 7.25 18.94 4.82
C ASP A 204 5.82 18.41 4.57
N THR A 205 5.69 17.13 4.24
CA THR A 205 4.41 16.43 4.14
C THR A 205 4.57 14.94 4.44
N ILE A 206 3.46 14.27 4.75
CA ILE A 206 3.44 12.87 5.15
C ILE A 206 2.55 12.07 4.21
N LEU A 207 3.06 10.96 3.69
CA LEU A 207 2.29 9.91 3.04
C LEU A 207 2.29 8.66 3.94
N ALA A 208 1.28 8.52 4.78
CA ALA A 208 1.19 7.41 5.72
C ALA A 208 0.25 6.31 5.20
N THR A 209 0.74 5.06 5.15
CA THR A 209 -0.09 3.89 4.94
C THR A 209 0.16 2.92 6.09
N GLY A 210 -0.88 2.63 6.87
CA GLY A 210 -0.74 1.79 8.06
C GLY A 210 -2.02 1.63 8.84
N GLY A 211 -1.93 0.99 10.01
CA GLY A 211 -3.07 0.83 10.90
C GLY A 211 -3.58 2.16 11.48
N PRO A 212 -4.79 2.15 12.10
CA PRO A 212 -5.44 3.38 12.60
C PRO A 212 -4.57 4.24 13.52
N GLY A 213 -3.74 3.60 14.37
CA GLY A 213 -2.83 4.31 15.27
C GLY A 213 -1.76 5.12 14.53
N MET A 214 -1.19 4.57 13.46
CA MET A 214 -0.18 5.25 12.64
C MET A 214 -0.79 6.41 11.86
N VAL A 215 -1.98 6.21 11.30
CA VAL A 215 -2.70 7.28 10.58
C VAL A 215 -3.07 8.42 11.52
N LYS A 216 -3.51 8.10 12.75
CA LYS A 216 -3.77 9.10 13.79
C LYS A 216 -2.49 9.87 14.15
N ALA A 217 -1.35 9.19 14.31
CA ALA A 217 -0.06 9.82 14.57
C ALA A 217 0.34 10.79 13.44
N ALA A 218 0.17 10.37 12.17
CA ALA A 218 0.46 11.22 11.01
C ALA A 218 -0.39 12.51 11.01
N TYR A 219 -1.69 12.41 11.22
CA TYR A 219 -2.57 13.60 11.30
C TYR A 219 -2.32 14.48 12.53
N SER A 220 -1.78 13.89 13.62
CA SER A 220 -1.46 14.62 14.84
C SER A 220 -0.06 15.22 14.85
N SER A 221 0.73 15.02 13.80
CA SER A 221 2.12 15.51 13.73
C SER A 221 2.25 17.03 13.57
N GLY A 222 1.16 17.72 13.19
CA GLY A 222 1.16 19.14 12.86
C GLY A 222 1.64 19.46 11.43
N LYS A 223 1.86 18.44 10.61
CA LYS A 223 2.25 18.57 9.20
C LYS A 223 1.10 18.18 8.28
N PRO A 224 1.05 18.69 7.03
CA PRO A 224 0.14 18.17 6.04
C PRO A 224 0.34 16.66 5.86
N ALA A 225 -0.74 15.89 5.97
CA ALA A 225 -0.66 14.43 5.90
C ALA A 225 -1.76 13.86 5.01
N ILE A 226 -1.40 12.87 4.21
CA ILE A 226 -2.34 12.02 3.48
C ILE A 226 -2.18 10.62 4.09
N GLY A 227 -3.16 10.25 4.92
CA GLY A 227 -3.18 8.98 5.65
C GLY A 227 -4.17 8.00 5.03
N VAL A 228 -3.72 6.76 4.85
CA VAL A 228 -4.55 5.62 4.41
C VAL A 228 -4.54 4.58 5.51
N GLY A 229 -5.70 4.35 6.11
CA GLY A 229 -5.92 3.40 7.19
C GLY A 229 -6.72 2.18 6.74
N ALA A 230 -7.38 1.55 7.73
CA ALA A 230 -8.25 0.41 7.52
C ALA A 230 -9.43 0.76 6.61
N GLY A 231 -9.72 -0.12 5.65
CA GLY A 231 -10.90 -0.04 4.79
C GLY A 231 -12.04 -0.89 5.36
N ASN A 232 -13.27 -0.51 5.04
CA ASN A 232 -14.44 -1.34 5.26
C ASN A 232 -15.31 -1.26 4.00
N VAL A 233 -15.20 -2.25 3.14
CA VAL A 233 -15.87 -2.29 1.83
C VAL A 233 -17.06 -3.24 1.89
N PRO A 234 -18.31 -2.75 1.88
CA PRO A 234 -19.48 -3.58 1.68
C PRO A 234 -19.74 -3.82 0.19
N ALA A 235 -20.08 -5.05 -0.18
CA ALA A 235 -20.63 -5.37 -1.50
C ALA A 235 -22.12 -5.66 -1.41
N ILE A 236 -22.93 -4.98 -2.20
CA ILE A 236 -24.40 -5.18 -2.22
C ILE A 236 -24.75 -6.03 -3.42
N ILE A 237 -25.46 -7.14 -3.20
CA ILE A 237 -26.05 -7.99 -4.24
C ILE A 237 -27.56 -7.80 -4.21
N ASP A 238 -28.03 -6.93 -5.11
CA ASP A 238 -29.43 -6.65 -5.31
C ASP A 238 -30.13 -7.77 -6.11
N ASP A 239 -31.46 -7.88 -6.03
CA ASP A 239 -32.23 -8.94 -6.70
C ASP A 239 -32.21 -8.82 -8.24
N SER A 240 -31.76 -7.69 -8.79
CA SER A 240 -31.50 -7.49 -10.22
C SER A 240 -30.08 -7.92 -10.66
N ALA A 241 -29.20 -8.33 -9.74
CA ALA A 241 -27.81 -8.64 -10.05
C ALA A 241 -27.66 -9.97 -10.80
N ASP A 242 -26.62 -10.05 -11.65
CA ASP A 242 -26.11 -11.34 -12.12
C ASP A 242 -25.34 -12.02 -10.98
N ILE A 243 -25.98 -13.01 -10.36
CA ILE A 243 -25.43 -13.71 -9.19
C ILE A 243 -24.10 -14.39 -9.52
N LEU A 244 -23.98 -15.00 -10.69
CA LEU A 244 -22.74 -15.72 -11.08
C LEU A 244 -21.56 -14.74 -11.20
N LEU A 245 -21.78 -13.61 -11.85
CA LEU A 245 -20.79 -12.57 -12.01
C LEU A 245 -20.43 -11.94 -10.65
N ALA A 246 -21.43 -11.58 -9.85
CA ALA A 246 -21.24 -10.94 -8.55
C ALA A 246 -20.41 -11.82 -7.59
N VAL A 247 -20.82 -13.07 -7.40
CA VAL A 247 -20.13 -14.02 -6.52
C VAL A 247 -18.71 -14.30 -7.02
N ASN A 248 -18.53 -14.51 -8.33
CA ASN A 248 -17.21 -14.74 -8.89
C ASN A 248 -16.28 -13.54 -8.68
N SER A 249 -16.76 -12.33 -8.89
CA SER A 249 -15.98 -11.09 -8.71
C SER A 249 -15.56 -10.90 -7.25
N ILE A 250 -16.49 -11.14 -6.30
CA ILE A 250 -16.20 -11.06 -4.88
C ILE A 250 -15.16 -12.11 -4.45
N ILE A 251 -15.27 -13.36 -4.94
CA ILE A 251 -14.28 -14.40 -4.64
C ILE A 251 -12.91 -14.00 -5.17
N HIS A 252 -12.80 -13.53 -6.42
CA HIS A 252 -11.53 -13.08 -6.98
C HIS A 252 -10.92 -11.93 -6.18
N SER A 253 -11.72 -10.93 -5.82
CA SER A 253 -11.27 -9.80 -5.03
C SER A 253 -10.83 -10.23 -3.63
N LYS A 254 -11.63 -11.05 -2.94
CA LYS A 254 -11.38 -11.47 -1.57
C LYS A 254 -10.24 -12.47 -1.41
N THR A 255 -9.92 -13.23 -2.44
CA THR A 255 -8.79 -14.19 -2.42
C THR A 255 -7.49 -13.60 -2.95
N PHE A 256 -7.54 -12.47 -3.66
CA PHE A 256 -6.36 -11.79 -4.17
C PHE A 256 -5.40 -11.44 -3.02
N ASP A 257 -4.17 -11.93 -3.10
CA ASP A 257 -3.13 -11.81 -2.07
C ASP A 257 -3.63 -12.24 -0.68
N ASN A 258 -4.44 -13.31 -0.61
CA ASN A 258 -5.15 -13.77 0.59
C ASN A 258 -5.98 -12.66 1.26
N GLY A 259 -6.67 -11.84 0.49
CA GLY A 259 -7.51 -10.73 1.00
C GLY A 259 -6.73 -9.56 1.59
N MET A 260 -5.44 -9.49 1.37
CA MET A 260 -4.55 -8.50 1.96
C MET A 260 -4.49 -7.22 1.13
N ILE A 261 -5.65 -6.64 0.90
CA ILE A 261 -5.82 -5.33 0.27
C ILE A 261 -6.94 -4.56 0.97
N CYS A 262 -6.70 -3.30 1.31
CA CYS A 262 -7.69 -2.46 2.00
C CYS A 262 -8.98 -2.22 1.18
N ALA A 263 -8.96 -2.45 -0.12
CA ALA A 263 -10.09 -2.35 -1.03
C ALA A 263 -10.88 -3.67 -1.17
N SER A 264 -10.48 -4.77 -0.49
CA SER A 264 -11.21 -6.03 -0.57
C SER A 264 -12.49 -5.98 0.29
N GLU A 265 -13.51 -6.69 -0.15
CA GLU A 265 -14.81 -6.73 0.51
C GLU A 265 -14.69 -7.29 1.94
N GLN A 266 -15.35 -6.63 2.88
CA GLN A 266 -15.43 -7.10 4.27
C GLN A 266 -16.79 -7.72 4.55
N SER A 267 -17.82 -7.29 3.83
CA SER A 267 -19.19 -7.75 4.01
C SER A 267 -19.89 -7.88 2.65
N VAL A 268 -20.80 -8.85 2.55
CA VAL A 268 -21.74 -9.00 1.42
C VAL A 268 -23.16 -8.83 1.95
N ILE A 269 -23.84 -7.82 1.43
CA ILE A 269 -25.21 -7.45 1.82
C ILE A 269 -26.12 -7.91 0.70
N VAL A 270 -26.96 -8.91 0.93
CA VAL A 270 -27.69 -9.63 -0.10
C VAL A 270 -29.20 -9.44 0.08
N SER A 271 -29.94 -9.16 -1.02
CA SER A 271 -31.40 -9.15 -0.98
C SER A 271 -31.96 -10.51 -0.50
N ASP A 272 -32.90 -10.48 0.45
CA ASP A 272 -33.53 -11.68 1.02
C ASP A 272 -34.12 -12.61 -0.02
N LYS A 273 -34.65 -12.07 -1.13
CA LYS A 273 -35.24 -12.83 -2.24
C LYS A 273 -34.24 -13.79 -2.93
N ILE A 274 -32.95 -13.47 -2.90
CA ILE A 274 -31.90 -14.23 -3.58
C ILE A 274 -30.83 -14.77 -2.64
N TYR A 275 -30.97 -14.57 -1.33
CA TYR A 275 -29.97 -14.85 -0.31
C TYR A 275 -29.44 -16.30 -0.38
N ASP A 276 -30.37 -17.28 -0.38
CA ASP A 276 -29.99 -18.69 -0.43
C ASP A 276 -29.29 -19.05 -1.75
N LYS A 277 -29.73 -18.48 -2.88
CA LYS A 277 -29.09 -18.72 -4.18
C LYS A 277 -27.64 -18.19 -4.20
N VAL A 278 -27.41 -17.05 -3.59
CA VAL A 278 -26.07 -16.44 -3.48
C VAL A 278 -25.18 -17.30 -2.57
N LYS A 279 -25.69 -17.78 -1.44
CA LYS A 279 -24.96 -18.73 -0.56
C LYS A 279 -24.59 -20.00 -1.28
N ASP A 280 -25.53 -20.63 -1.97
CA ASP A 280 -25.30 -21.83 -2.75
C ASP A 280 -24.20 -21.62 -3.82
N GLU A 281 -24.19 -20.46 -4.46
CA GLU A 281 -23.18 -20.15 -5.46
C GLU A 281 -21.78 -19.94 -4.82
N PHE A 282 -21.68 -19.32 -3.65
CA PHE A 282 -20.43 -19.25 -2.91
C PHE A 282 -19.90 -20.64 -2.53
N VAL A 283 -20.76 -21.53 -2.03
CA VAL A 283 -20.39 -22.93 -1.68
C VAL A 283 -19.92 -23.70 -2.92
N LYS A 284 -20.64 -23.65 -4.05
CA LYS A 284 -20.24 -24.29 -5.30
C LYS A 284 -18.85 -23.87 -5.77
N ARG A 285 -18.42 -22.64 -5.44
CA ARG A 285 -17.12 -22.07 -5.84
C ARG A 285 -16.02 -22.28 -4.81
N GLY A 286 -16.29 -23.07 -3.76
CA GLY A 286 -15.30 -23.48 -2.76
C GLY A 286 -15.18 -22.54 -1.55
N CYS A 287 -16.20 -21.74 -1.28
CA CYS A 287 -16.32 -21.02 -0.02
C CYS A 287 -17.00 -21.89 1.03
N TYR A 288 -16.71 -21.65 2.31
CA TYR A 288 -17.27 -22.36 3.44
C TYR A 288 -18.17 -21.44 4.27
N ILE A 289 -19.44 -21.80 4.41
CA ILE A 289 -20.38 -21.08 5.28
C ILE A 289 -20.24 -21.64 6.69
N LEU A 290 -19.80 -20.82 7.62
CA LEU A 290 -19.65 -21.15 9.03
C LEU A 290 -21.02 -21.32 9.68
N ASN A 291 -21.19 -22.35 10.49
CA ASN A 291 -22.35 -22.46 11.37
C ASN A 291 -22.22 -21.45 12.54
N PRO A 292 -23.25 -21.23 13.37
CA PRO A 292 -23.21 -20.22 14.44
C PRO A 292 -22.06 -20.45 15.46
N GLU A 293 -21.75 -21.71 15.83
CA GLU A 293 -20.68 -22.02 16.76
C GLU A 293 -19.31 -21.73 16.12
N GLU A 294 -19.12 -22.13 14.87
CA GLU A 294 -17.91 -21.86 14.10
C GLU A 294 -17.69 -20.37 13.86
N THR A 295 -18.77 -19.62 13.59
CA THR A 295 -18.73 -18.16 13.44
C THR A 295 -18.19 -17.50 14.70
N GLU A 296 -18.62 -17.93 15.88
CA GLU A 296 -18.13 -17.40 17.16
C GLU A 296 -16.64 -17.77 17.41
N LYS A 297 -16.21 -18.96 17.03
CA LYS A 297 -14.79 -19.35 17.12
C LYS A 297 -13.93 -18.49 16.20
N VAL A 298 -14.36 -18.29 14.96
CA VAL A 298 -13.66 -17.43 13.99
C VAL A 298 -13.68 -15.98 14.46
N ARG A 299 -14.81 -15.47 14.99
CA ARG A 299 -14.92 -14.10 15.55
C ARG A 299 -13.84 -13.83 16.59
N LYS A 300 -13.70 -14.74 17.59
CA LYS A 300 -12.69 -14.63 18.64
C LYS A 300 -11.26 -14.78 18.14
N THR A 301 -11.08 -15.34 16.95
CA THR A 301 -9.78 -15.52 16.31
C THR A 301 -9.38 -14.30 15.48
N ILE A 302 -10.32 -13.67 14.77
CA ILE A 302 -10.03 -12.53 13.91
C ILE A 302 -9.79 -11.23 14.67
N ILE A 303 -10.50 -11.02 15.78
CA ILE A 303 -10.36 -9.83 16.64
C ILE A 303 -9.93 -10.28 18.04
N ILE A 304 -8.83 -9.73 18.54
CA ILE A 304 -8.31 -9.99 19.88
C ILE A 304 -8.18 -8.66 20.61
N ASN A 305 -8.87 -8.52 21.75
CA ASN A 305 -8.87 -7.28 22.55
C ASN A 305 -9.26 -6.03 21.73
N GLY A 306 -10.22 -6.16 20.81
CA GLY A 306 -10.69 -5.07 19.97
C GLY A 306 -9.75 -4.68 18.82
N ALA A 307 -8.70 -5.46 18.58
CA ALA A 307 -7.75 -5.24 17.49
C ALA A 307 -7.67 -6.45 16.55
N LEU A 308 -7.38 -6.20 15.29
CA LEU A 308 -7.15 -7.25 14.30
C LEU A 308 -5.99 -8.16 14.72
N ASN A 309 -6.23 -9.47 14.72
CA ASN A 309 -5.19 -10.45 15.00
C ASN A 309 -4.16 -10.50 13.88
N ALA A 310 -2.94 -10.05 14.16
CA ALA A 310 -1.86 -10.03 13.18
C ALA A 310 -1.49 -11.42 12.60
N LYS A 311 -1.88 -12.53 13.28
CA LYS A 311 -1.58 -13.89 12.83
C LYS A 311 -2.44 -14.34 11.65
N ILE A 312 -3.60 -13.71 11.40
CA ILE A 312 -4.48 -14.07 10.29
C ILE A 312 -4.21 -13.27 9.04
N VAL A 313 -3.50 -12.15 9.16
CA VAL A 313 -3.26 -11.21 8.05
C VAL A 313 -2.49 -11.91 6.93
N GLY A 314 -3.07 -11.92 5.73
CA GLY A 314 -2.46 -12.53 4.54
C GLY A 314 -2.36 -14.06 4.57
N GLN A 315 -3.06 -14.74 5.51
CA GLN A 315 -3.09 -16.19 5.61
C GLN A 315 -4.23 -16.78 4.78
N LYS A 316 -4.09 -18.06 4.42
CA LYS A 316 -5.15 -18.83 3.72
C LYS A 316 -6.35 -19.06 4.64
N ALA A 317 -7.54 -19.24 4.06
CA ALA A 317 -8.77 -19.53 4.81
C ALA A 317 -8.64 -20.79 5.71
N HIS A 318 -8.00 -21.85 5.19
CA HIS A 318 -7.75 -23.07 5.95
C HIS A 318 -6.89 -22.81 7.19
N THR A 319 -5.79 -22.07 7.07
CA THR A 319 -4.92 -21.72 8.22
C THR A 319 -5.67 -20.92 9.28
N ILE A 320 -6.58 -20.02 8.85
CA ILE A 320 -7.41 -19.25 9.78
C ILE A 320 -8.42 -20.16 10.50
N ALA A 321 -9.02 -21.12 9.78
CA ALA A 321 -9.92 -22.11 10.36
C ALA A 321 -9.20 -23.00 11.40
N GLU A 322 -7.97 -23.44 11.10
CA GLU A 322 -7.13 -24.19 12.07
C GLU A 322 -6.87 -23.37 13.34
N LEU A 323 -6.51 -22.09 13.20
CA LEU A 323 -6.32 -21.19 14.35
C LEU A 323 -7.60 -20.97 15.17
N ALA A 324 -8.77 -21.10 14.54
CA ALA A 324 -10.08 -20.99 15.17
C ALA A 324 -10.62 -22.34 15.68
N GLU A 325 -9.87 -23.44 15.53
CA GLU A 325 -10.32 -24.79 15.86
C GLU A 325 -11.61 -25.18 15.12
N VAL A 326 -11.68 -24.82 13.83
CA VAL A 326 -12.77 -25.14 12.91
C VAL A 326 -12.24 -26.03 11.80
N SER A 327 -12.92 -27.14 11.53
CA SER A 327 -12.52 -28.08 10.48
C SER A 327 -13.18 -27.73 9.15
N VAL A 328 -12.36 -27.39 8.15
CA VAL A 328 -12.83 -27.05 6.80
C VAL A 328 -11.99 -27.80 5.75
N PRO A 329 -12.50 -27.99 4.51
CA PRO A 329 -11.69 -28.54 3.42
C PRO A 329 -10.43 -27.72 3.17
N GLU A 330 -9.31 -28.37 2.86
CA GLU A 330 -8.00 -27.71 2.63
C GLU A 330 -8.05 -26.68 1.51
N ASN A 331 -8.86 -26.91 0.49
CA ASN A 331 -9.04 -26.00 -0.66
C ASN A 331 -10.09 -24.91 -0.44
N THR A 332 -10.54 -24.68 0.82
CA THR A 332 -11.48 -23.60 1.15
C THR A 332 -10.88 -22.25 0.77
N LYS A 333 -11.63 -21.49 -0.02
CA LYS A 333 -11.19 -20.18 -0.51
C LYS A 333 -11.48 -19.04 0.46
N ILE A 334 -12.68 -19.04 1.04
CA ILE A 334 -13.16 -17.97 1.93
C ILE A 334 -13.98 -18.61 3.05
N LEU A 335 -13.79 -18.14 4.28
CA LEU A 335 -14.67 -18.43 5.41
C LEU A 335 -15.76 -17.34 5.44
N ILE A 336 -17.03 -17.73 5.40
CA ILE A 336 -18.16 -16.80 5.39
C ILE A 336 -18.97 -16.99 6.67
N GLY A 337 -19.05 -15.93 7.48
CA GLY A 337 -19.92 -15.87 8.67
C GLY A 337 -21.22 -15.13 8.37
N GLU A 338 -22.35 -15.75 8.72
CA GLU A 338 -23.65 -15.08 8.67
C GLU A 338 -23.80 -14.18 9.90
N VAL A 339 -24.15 -12.92 9.71
CA VAL A 339 -24.29 -11.91 10.76
C VAL A 339 -25.63 -11.21 10.65
N GLU A 340 -26.10 -10.63 11.77
CA GLU A 340 -27.39 -9.92 11.80
C GLU A 340 -27.29 -8.46 11.33
N SER A 341 -26.09 -7.87 11.43
CA SER A 341 -25.84 -6.49 10.99
C SER A 341 -24.41 -6.34 10.49
N VAL A 342 -24.10 -5.23 9.82
CA VAL A 342 -22.76 -4.84 9.39
C VAL A 342 -22.39 -3.45 9.94
N ASP A 343 -22.99 -3.07 11.06
CA ASP A 343 -22.64 -1.83 11.76
C ASP A 343 -21.29 -1.93 12.49
N LEU A 344 -20.86 -0.84 13.09
CA LEU A 344 -19.54 -0.75 13.75
C LEU A 344 -19.39 -1.66 14.98
N SER A 345 -20.48 -2.23 15.51
CA SER A 345 -20.44 -3.17 16.63
C SER A 345 -20.19 -4.62 16.19
N GLU A 346 -20.41 -4.92 14.89
CA GLU A 346 -20.20 -6.24 14.33
C GLU A 346 -18.72 -6.44 13.91
N GLU A 347 -17.97 -7.12 14.74
CA GLU A 347 -16.53 -7.36 14.51
C GLU A 347 -16.25 -8.12 13.21
N PHE A 348 -17.16 -9.01 12.78
CA PHE A 348 -17.04 -9.76 11.55
C PHE A 348 -17.13 -8.88 10.30
N ALA A 349 -17.71 -7.67 10.42
CA ALA A 349 -17.77 -6.70 9.33
C ALA A 349 -16.53 -5.79 9.24
N HIS A 350 -15.63 -5.81 10.24
CA HIS A 350 -14.42 -4.99 10.24
C HIS A 350 -13.39 -5.45 9.18
N GLU A 351 -12.39 -4.61 8.91
CA GLU A 351 -11.26 -5.01 8.06
C GLU A 351 -10.51 -6.20 8.65
N LYS A 352 -10.35 -7.25 7.85
CA LYS A 352 -9.72 -8.50 8.29
C LYS A 352 -8.40 -8.81 7.57
N LEU A 353 -8.13 -8.16 6.42
CA LEU A 353 -6.94 -8.39 5.60
C LEU A 353 -6.65 -9.89 5.37
N SER A 354 -7.71 -10.66 5.16
CA SER A 354 -7.69 -12.12 5.08
C SER A 354 -8.94 -12.62 4.36
N PRO A 355 -8.98 -13.89 3.88
CA PRO A 355 -10.14 -14.46 3.21
C PRO A 355 -11.25 -14.87 4.18
N VAL A 356 -11.71 -13.91 5.00
CA VAL A 356 -12.87 -14.03 5.89
C VAL A 356 -13.87 -12.95 5.53
N LEU A 357 -15.15 -13.31 5.36
CA LEU A 357 -16.19 -12.45 4.84
C LEU A 357 -17.44 -12.53 5.72
N ALA A 358 -18.06 -11.40 6.02
CA ALA A 358 -19.39 -11.36 6.60
C ALA A 358 -20.47 -11.45 5.51
N THR A 359 -21.60 -12.06 5.79
CA THR A 359 -22.79 -11.96 4.93
C THR A 359 -24.04 -11.67 5.77
N VAL A 360 -24.90 -10.82 5.24
CA VAL A 360 -26.17 -10.41 5.87
C VAL A 360 -27.24 -10.28 4.81
N SER A 361 -28.48 -10.68 5.15
CA SER A 361 -29.64 -10.43 4.29
C SER A 361 -30.26 -9.07 4.58
N TYR A 362 -30.88 -8.44 3.57
CA TYR A 362 -31.69 -7.25 3.72
C TYR A 362 -33.04 -7.37 3.00
N THR A 363 -34.08 -6.80 3.59
CA THR A 363 -35.38 -6.68 2.96
C THR A 363 -35.54 -5.38 2.18
N HIS A 364 -34.95 -4.29 2.69
CA HIS A 364 -34.95 -2.97 2.05
C HIS A 364 -33.75 -2.16 2.55
N LEU A 365 -33.19 -1.34 1.65
CA LEU A 365 -32.11 -0.40 1.95
C LEU A 365 -32.70 1.01 2.10
N THR A 366 -32.32 1.70 3.17
CA THR A 366 -32.59 3.12 3.34
C THR A 366 -31.28 3.89 3.23
N LEU A 367 -31.20 4.81 2.28
CA LEU A 367 -30.08 5.75 2.22
C LEU A 367 -30.25 6.79 3.35
N PRO A 368 -29.16 7.18 4.03
CA PRO A 368 -29.24 8.27 5.01
C PRO A 368 -29.70 9.54 4.31
N THR A 369 -30.79 10.14 4.83
CA THR A 369 -31.26 11.43 4.35
C THR A 369 -30.36 12.50 4.93
N ILE A 370 -29.55 13.13 4.09
CA ILE A 370 -28.78 14.33 4.45
C ILE A 370 -29.83 15.47 4.54
N ARG A 371 -30.08 15.98 5.74
CA ARG A 371 -30.86 17.19 5.97
C ARG A 371 -29.95 18.40 5.98
#